data_ab6d5f14eb7a52b4f4a6eaceb224f8bd
#
_entry.id   ab6d5f14eb7a52b4f4a6eaceb224f8bd
#
_cell.length_a   1.000
_cell.length_b   1.000
_cell.length_c   1.000
_cell.angle_alpha   90.00
_cell.angle_beta   90.00
_cell.angle_gamma   90.00
#
_symmetry.space_group_name_H-M   'P 1'
#
loop_
_entity.id
_entity.type
_entity.pdbx_description
1 polymer ?
#
loop_
_entity_poly.entity_id
_entity_poly.type
_entity_poly.pdbx_seq_one_letter_code
_entity_poly.pdbx_strand_id
1 'polypeptide(L)'
;MTKKYDAIMVGGGVMGCATAYYLMKKAPQLKVAIIEKDPTYEFNSSVLSDANIRLQFNIKENIQISQYGIEVLKTFADDLQVDGVKPDIAFRQQGNLFMADEAGKASTQKGIATQQSLGCPTEWLEPAQVKEKFSLFEVDQIAGAGWSSADGTMDANAVLIGYKNKAIALGAEFIEGEVREILKDDGRVNGVRLASGDEMQADFIVNSSGAWTKGLTETVGVELPVVPIKRHVFVVDTNVEPDVEYPLTVFPSGLYLIQ
;
A
#
# COMPACT_ATOMS: atom_id res chain seq x y z
N MET A 1 9.17 -35.05 5.40
CA MET A 1 8.23 -34.64 6.46
C MET A 1 7.57 -33.34 6.04
N THR A 2 6.25 -33.26 6.04
CA THR A 2 5.51 -32.06 5.69
C THR A 2 5.75 -30.99 6.76
N LYS A 3 6.24 -29.80 6.38
CA LYS A 3 6.43 -28.69 7.34
C LYS A 3 5.06 -28.21 7.84
N LYS A 4 4.96 -27.96 9.14
CA LYS A 4 3.74 -27.42 9.77
C LYS A 4 4.01 -26.06 10.38
N TYR A 5 3.11 -25.10 10.08
CA TYR A 5 3.10 -23.73 10.60
C TYR A 5 1.80 -23.44 11.34
N ASP A 6 1.81 -22.40 12.16
CA ASP A 6 0.58 -21.84 12.72
C ASP A 6 -0.12 -20.96 11.68
N ALA A 7 0.65 -20.18 10.91
CA ALA A 7 0.13 -19.34 9.84
C ALA A 7 1.05 -19.29 8.63
N ILE A 8 0.45 -19.27 7.44
CA ILE A 8 1.16 -19.04 6.17
C ILE A 8 0.59 -17.76 5.51
N MET A 9 1.49 -16.81 5.18
CA MET A 9 1.21 -15.65 4.34
C MET A 9 1.47 -16.05 2.90
N VAL A 10 0.44 -16.10 2.07
CA VAL A 10 0.55 -16.38 0.63
C VAL A 10 0.72 -15.04 -0.11
N GLY A 11 1.93 -14.80 -0.60
CA GLY A 11 2.39 -13.53 -1.16
C GLY A 11 3.20 -12.71 -0.15
N GLY A 12 4.48 -12.52 -0.45
CA GLY A 12 5.46 -11.78 0.35
C GLY A 12 5.58 -10.31 -0.05
N GLY A 13 4.54 -9.71 -0.63
CA GLY A 13 4.44 -8.28 -0.85
C GLY A 13 4.29 -7.52 0.48
N VAL A 14 4.10 -6.18 0.41
CA VAL A 14 4.03 -5.34 1.62
C VAL A 14 2.95 -5.83 2.60
N MET A 15 1.79 -6.27 2.12
CA MET A 15 0.69 -6.74 2.98
C MET A 15 1.04 -8.03 3.71
N GLY A 16 1.63 -9.03 3.02
CA GLY A 16 2.03 -10.29 3.63
C GLY A 16 3.16 -10.11 4.64
N CYS A 17 4.19 -9.34 4.27
CA CYS A 17 5.32 -9.06 5.15
C CYS A 17 4.92 -8.25 6.38
N ALA A 18 4.08 -7.21 6.22
CA ALA A 18 3.56 -6.43 7.35
C ALA A 18 2.69 -7.28 8.27
N THR A 19 1.81 -8.12 7.70
CA THR A 19 0.97 -9.03 8.50
C THR A 19 1.83 -10.00 9.31
N ALA A 20 2.83 -10.60 8.69
CA ALA A 20 3.78 -11.48 9.38
C ALA A 20 4.53 -10.74 10.50
N TYR A 21 5.03 -9.52 10.22
CA TYR A 21 5.70 -8.71 11.22
C TYR A 21 4.81 -8.45 12.44
N TYR A 22 3.60 -7.95 12.24
CA TYR A 22 2.70 -7.64 13.36
C TYR A 22 2.26 -8.88 14.11
N LEU A 23 2.07 -10.00 13.40
CA LEU A 23 1.76 -11.28 14.03
C LEU A 23 2.90 -11.76 14.91
N MET A 24 4.14 -11.78 14.39
CA MET A 24 5.34 -12.16 15.15
C MET A 24 5.62 -11.22 16.32
N LYS A 25 5.38 -9.90 16.16
CA LYS A 25 5.51 -8.92 17.24
C LYS A 25 4.55 -9.19 18.40
N LYS A 26 3.30 -9.64 18.09
CA LYS A 26 2.27 -9.94 19.09
C LYS A 26 2.37 -11.32 19.68
N ALA A 27 2.82 -12.29 18.89
CA ALA A 27 2.82 -13.72 19.24
C ALA A 27 4.12 -14.39 18.75
N PRO A 28 5.26 -14.08 19.39
CA PRO A 28 6.59 -14.54 18.93
C PRO A 28 6.79 -16.07 19.03
N GLN A 29 5.89 -16.78 19.69
CA GLN A 29 5.91 -18.24 19.78
C GLN A 29 5.35 -18.94 18.54
N LEU A 30 4.66 -18.21 17.65
CA LEU A 30 4.05 -18.80 16.46
C LEU A 30 5.11 -19.12 15.39
N LYS A 31 4.87 -20.20 14.67
CA LYS A 31 5.63 -20.58 13.49
C LYS A 31 4.92 -19.99 12.27
N VAL A 32 5.51 -18.94 11.71
CA VAL A 32 4.95 -18.21 10.57
C VAL A 32 5.82 -18.39 9.34
N ALA A 33 5.19 -18.69 8.20
CA ALA A 33 5.87 -18.67 6.89
C ALA A 33 5.31 -17.55 6.02
N ILE A 34 6.20 -16.95 5.22
CA ILE A 34 5.87 -16.04 4.13
C ILE A 34 6.31 -16.73 2.85
N ILE A 35 5.40 -16.99 1.93
CA ILE A 35 5.71 -17.65 0.66
C ILE A 35 5.58 -16.62 -0.46
N GLU A 36 6.67 -16.37 -1.18
CA GLU A 36 6.73 -15.42 -2.30
C GLU A 36 7.29 -16.09 -3.55
N LYS A 37 6.63 -15.89 -4.67
CA LYS A 37 7.03 -16.51 -5.95
C LYS A 37 8.19 -15.80 -6.64
N ASP A 38 8.34 -14.50 -6.39
CA ASP A 38 9.37 -13.66 -6.98
C ASP A 38 10.04 -12.79 -5.92
N PRO A 39 11.13 -13.30 -5.30
CA PRO A 39 11.85 -12.57 -4.25
C PRO A 39 12.59 -11.32 -4.76
N THR A 40 12.68 -11.11 -6.10
CA THR A 40 13.22 -9.89 -6.70
C THR A 40 12.22 -8.75 -6.67
N TYR A 41 10.92 -9.06 -6.58
CA TYR A 41 9.81 -8.11 -6.60
C TYR A 41 9.67 -7.29 -7.89
N GLU A 42 10.30 -7.71 -9.00
CA GLU A 42 10.30 -6.98 -10.27
C GLU A 42 8.88 -6.63 -10.75
N PHE A 43 7.93 -7.57 -10.55
CA PHE A 43 6.53 -7.39 -10.95
C PHE A 43 5.57 -7.20 -9.76
N ASN A 44 6.10 -6.83 -8.60
CA ASN A 44 5.28 -6.64 -7.41
C ASN A 44 4.51 -5.31 -7.47
N SER A 45 3.18 -5.38 -7.32
CA SER A 45 2.32 -4.18 -7.41
C SER A 45 2.66 -3.10 -6.37
N SER A 46 3.16 -3.47 -5.19
CA SER A 46 3.57 -2.48 -4.18
C SER A 46 4.81 -1.72 -4.64
N VAL A 47 5.82 -2.42 -5.19
CA VAL A 47 7.08 -1.82 -5.65
C VAL A 47 6.87 -0.97 -6.90
N LEU A 48 5.95 -1.38 -7.79
CA LEU A 48 5.61 -0.66 -9.02
C LEU A 48 4.57 0.46 -8.81
N SER A 49 4.17 0.74 -7.57
CA SER A 49 3.21 1.81 -7.25
C SER A 49 3.92 3.14 -7.04
N ASP A 50 3.13 4.22 -7.05
CA ASP A 50 3.61 5.58 -6.72
C ASP A 50 3.98 5.73 -5.24
N ALA A 51 3.72 4.71 -4.42
CA ALA A 51 3.95 4.70 -2.98
C ALA A 51 3.47 5.95 -2.26
N ASN A 52 2.28 6.41 -2.62
CA ASN A 52 1.66 7.57 -2.00
C ASN A 52 0.74 7.18 -0.86
N ILE A 53 0.82 7.90 0.26
CA ILE A 53 -0.13 7.84 1.37
C ILE A 53 -0.93 9.12 1.42
N ARG A 54 -2.25 9.00 1.63
CA ARG A 54 -3.16 10.15 1.63
C ARG A 54 -4.25 10.06 2.69
N LEU A 55 -4.68 11.22 3.18
CA LEU A 55 -5.84 11.36 4.06
C LEU A 55 -7.13 11.67 3.29
N GLN A 56 -7.03 12.08 2.04
CA GLN A 56 -8.13 12.55 1.20
C GLN A 56 -9.00 11.39 0.70
N PHE A 57 -9.78 10.79 1.63
CA PHE A 57 -10.83 9.82 1.37
C PHE A 57 -12.19 10.35 1.82
N ASN A 58 -13.27 9.72 1.32
CA ASN A 58 -14.66 10.06 1.67
C ASN A 58 -15.27 9.09 2.69
N ILE A 59 -14.56 8.00 3.02
CA ILE A 59 -14.99 6.97 3.97
C ILE A 59 -14.15 7.10 5.23
N LYS A 60 -14.83 7.24 6.37
CA LYS A 60 -14.21 7.45 7.68
C LYS A 60 -13.11 6.43 8.00
N GLU A 61 -13.40 5.16 7.77
CA GLU A 61 -12.48 4.07 8.06
C GLU A 61 -11.19 4.18 7.25
N ASN A 62 -11.28 4.55 5.97
CA ASN A 62 -10.11 4.75 5.12
C ASN A 62 -9.25 5.94 5.60
N ILE A 63 -9.90 7.04 6.06
CA ILE A 63 -9.20 8.18 6.64
C ILE A 63 -8.44 7.74 7.90
N GLN A 64 -9.10 7.01 8.80
CA GLN A 64 -8.48 6.54 10.04
C GLN A 64 -7.35 5.53 9.81
N ILE A 65 -7.49 4.62 8.82
CA ILE A 65 -6.41 3.71 8.41
C ILE A 65 -5.21 4.52 7.93
N SER A 66 -5.43 5.56 7.12
CA SER A 66 -4.35 6.41 6.61
C SER A 66 -3.69 7.25 7.70
N GLN A 67 -4.47 7.78 8.66
CA GLN A 67 -3.92 8.46 9.83
C GLN A 67 -2.98 7.53 10.62
N TYR A 68 -3.42 6.30 10.88
CA TYR A 68 -2.58 5.30 11.52
C TYR A 68 -1.34 4.97 10.68
N GLY A 69 -1.51 4.83 9.35
CA GLY A 69 -0.40 4.59 8.43
C GLY A 69 0.67 5.68 8.47
N ILE A 70 0.27 6.96 8.51
CA ILE A 70 1.21 8.09 8.64
C ILE A 70 2.00 8.00 9.95
N GLU A 71 1.35 7.68 11.07
CA GLU A 71 2.05 7.51 12.35
C GLU A 71 3.05 6.34 12.31
N VAL A 72 2.69 5.23 11.65
CA VAL A 72 3.61 4.10 11.43
C VAL A 72 4.82 4.52 10.60
N LEU A 73 4.63 5.32 9.53
CA LEU A 73 5.73 5.78 8.69
C LEU A 73 6.70 6.69 9.44
N LYS A 74 6.22 7.53 10.36
CA LYS A 74 7.06 8.42 11.19
C LYS A 74 8.03 7.65 12.09
N THR A 75 7.62 6.48 12.59
CA THR A 75 8.44 5.65 13.49
C THR A 75 9.05 4.44 12.79
N PHE A 76 8.84 4.31 11.48
CA PHE A 76 9.19 3.10 10.71
C PHE A 76 10.64 2.67 10.88
N ALA A 77 11.57 3.61 10.75
CA ALA A 77 13.00 3.34 10.86
C ALA A 77 13.40 2.77 12.23
N ASP A 78 12.80 3.29 13.31
CA ASP A 78 13.09 2.85 14.67
C ASP A 78 12.44 1.50 14.99
N ASP A 79 11.19 1.32 14.58
CA ASP A 79 10.43 0.09 14.84
C ASP A 79 10.94 -1.10 14.03
N LEU A 80 11.41 -0.85 12.81
CA LEU A 80 11.79 -1.89 11.85
C LEU A 80 13.32 -2.11 11.74
N GLN A 81 14.12 -1.48 12.58
CA GLN A 81 15.56 -1.73 12.60
C GLN A 81 15.88 -3.22 12.89
N VAL A 82 16.89 -3.74 12.20
CA VAL A 82 17.43 -5.08 12.40
C VAL A 82 18.96 -4.97 12.58
N ASP A 83 19.48 -5.55 13.63
CA ASP A 83 20.92 -5.53 13.96
C ASP A 83 21.54 -4.12 13.93
N GLY A 84 20.78 -3.12 14.37
CA GLY A 84 21.19 -1.71 14.39
C GLY A 84 21.08 -0.98 13.05
N VAL A 85 20.69 -1.66 11.97
CA VAL A 85 20.46 -1.05 10.66
C VAL A 85 18.99 -0.61 10.56
N LYS A 86 18.79 0.69 10.37
CA LYS A 86 17.47 1.31 10.20
C LYS A 86 17.11 1.37 8.73
N PRO A 87 15.89 0.93 8.32
CA PRO A 87 15.43 1.15 6.95
C PRO A 87 15.18 2.63 6.69
N ASP A 88 15.72 3.15 5.59
CA ASP A 88 15.38 4.48 5.09
C ASP A 88 14.28 4.34 4.02
N ILE A 89 13.09 4.78 4.34
CA ILE A 89 11.93 4.73 3.45
C ILE A 89 11.74 6.03 2.66
N ALA A 90 12.63 7.00 2.79
CA ALA A 90 12.59 8.30 2.13
C ALA A 90 11.19 8.96 2.22
N PHE A 91 10.53 8.86 3.38
CA PHE A 91 9.18 9.41 3.56
C PHE A 91 9.20 10.93 3.49
N ARG A 92 8.45 11.49 2.53
CA ARG A 92 8.34 12.93 2.29
C ARG A 92 6.87 13.35 2.33
N GLN A 93 6.56 14.33 3.15
CA GLN A 93 5.21 14.92 3.26
C GLN A 93 5.12 16.17 2.35
N GLN A 94 5.18 15.97 1.03
CA GLN A 94 5.03 17.04 0.04
C GLN A 94 3.56 17.38 -0.27
N GLY A 95 2.63 16.68 0.38
CA GLY A 95 1.20 16.87 0.19
C GLY A 95 0.62 16.16 -1.02
N ASN A 96 -0.72 16.23 -1.14
CA ASN A 96 -1.46 15.84 -2.33
C ASN A 96 -2.47 16.91 -2.71
N LEU A 97 -2.66 17.10 -4.01
CA LEU A 97 -3.57 18.07 -4.61
C LEU A 97 -4.61 17.37 -5.49
N PHE A 98 -5.88 17.47 -5.14
CA PHE A 98 -6.98 16.91 -5.92
C PHE A 98 -7.76 18.07 -6.56
N MET A 99 -7.49 18.35 -7.82
CA MET A 99 -8.17 19.40 -8.58
C MET A 99 -9.60 18.97 -8.92
N ALA A 100 -10.53 19.88 -8.77
CA ALA A 100 -11.93 19.68 -9.09
C ALA A 100 -12.41 20.71 -10.12
N ASP A 101 -13.23 20.24 -11.06
CA ASP A 101 -14.06 21.11 -11.90
C ASP A 101 -15.33 21.55 -11.16
N GLU A 102 -16.19 22.33 -11.83
CA GLU A 102 -17.46 22.77 -11.22
C GLU A 102 -18.38 21.60 -10.82
N ALA A 103 -18.36 20.50 -11.59
CA ALA A 103 -19.18 19.33 -11.27
C ALA A 103 -18.67 18.59 -10.01
N GLY A 104 -17.36 18.54 -9.81
CA GLY A 104 -16.70 17.88 -8.68
C GLY A 104 -16.63 18.73 -7.40
N LYS A 105 -16.74 20.07 -7.49
CA LYS A 105 -16.53 21.01 -6.39
C LYS A 105 -17.28 20.63 -5.11
N ALA A 106 -18.59 20.49 -5.19
CA ALA A 106 -19.44 20.22 -4.00
C ALA A 106 -19.08 18.87 -3.34
N SER A 107 -18.77 17.85 -4.14
CA SER A 107 -18.35 16.55 -3.64
C SER A 107 -17.00 16.61 -2.93
N THR A 108 -16.04 17.31 -3.51
CA THR A 108 -14.71 17.49 -2.92
C THR A 108 -14.78 18.25 -1.61
N GLN A 109 -15.52 19.37 -1.57
CA GLN A 109 -15.71 20.15 -0.34
C GLN A 109 -16.41 19.35 0.77
N LYS A 110 -17.39 18.50 0.42
CA LYS A 110 -18.02 17.58 1.37
C LYS A 110 -17.01 16.55 1.92
N GLY A 111 -16.14 16.02 1.07
CA GLY A 111 -15.05 15.13 1.47
C GLY A 111 -14.09 15.81 2.45
N ILE A 112 -13.67 17.04 2.14
CA ILE A 112 -12.81 17.87 3.01
C ILE A 112 -13.47 18.07 4.38
N ALA A 113 -14.75 18.41 4.44
CA ALA A 113 -15.45 18.59 5.72
C ALA A 113 -15.44 17.29 6.55
N THR A 114 -15.59 16.12 5.92
CA THR A 114 -15.47 14.82 6.59
C THR A 114 -14.06 14.60 7.13
N GLN A 115 -13.04 14.89 6.34
CA GLN A 115 -11.63 14.75 6.72
C GLN A 115 -11.27 15.68 7.88
N GLN A 116 -11.70 16.94 7.82
CA GLN A 116 -11.51 17.93 8.90
C GLN A 116 -12.21 17.52 10.19
N SER A 117 -13.40 16.94 10.12
CA SER A 117 -14.12 16.43 11.29
C SER A 117 -13.37 15.29 12.00
N LEU A 118 -12.44 14.65 11.32
CA LEU A 118 -11.55 13.60 11.83
C LEU A 118 -10.14 14.12 12.16
N GLY A 119 -9.94 15.46 12.12
CA GLY A 119 -8.66 16.08 12.47
C GLY A 119 -7.62 16.11 11.35
N CYS A 120 -8.00 15.85 10.10
CA CYS A 120 -7.06 15.96 8.98
C CYS A 120 -6.81 17.42 8.60
N PRO A 121 -5.57 17.81 8.24
CA PRO A 121 -5.23 19.16 7.82
C PRO A 121 -5.54 19.39 6.34
N THR A 122 -6.71 18.95 5.88
CA THR A 122 -7.14 19.12 4.50
C THR A 122 -7.89 20.42 4.34
N GLU A 123 -7.61 21.16 3.29
CA GLU A 123 -8.24 22.45 2.98
C GLU A 123 -8.69 22.53 1.52
N TRP A 124 -9.62 23.43 1.26
CA TRP A 124 -9.99 23.80 -0.09
C TRP A 124 -9.16 25.01 -0.52
N LEU A 125 -8.55 24.92 -1.71
CA LEU A 125 -7.83 26.01 -2.35
C LEU A 125 -8.65 26.54 -3.55
N GLU A 126 -8.86 27.84 -3.59
CA GLU A 126 -9.39 28.49 -4.78
C GLU A 126 -8.36 28.49 -5.91
N PRO A 127 -8.74 28.59 -7.20
CA PRO A 127 -7.81 28.52 -8.32
C PRO A 127 -6.60 29.47 -8.21
N ALA A 128 -6.82 30.69 -7.73
CA ALA A 128 -5.73 31.65 -7.51
C ALA A 128 -4.72 31.17 -6.48
N GLN A 129 -5.17 30.52 -5.40
CA GLN A 129 -4.31 29.94 -4.37
C GLN A 129 -3.52 28.71 -4.88
N VAL A 130 -4.14 27.90 -5.76
CA VAL A 130 -3.44 26.82 -6.44
C VAL A 130 -2.31 27.36 -7.31
N LYS A 131 -2.58 28.40 -8.11
CA LYS A 131 -1.59 29.06 -8.97
C LYS A 131 -0.46 29.72 -8.18
N GLU A 132 -0.77 30.34 -7.06
CA GLU A 132 0.22 30.95 -6.18
C GLU A 132 1.15 29.90 -5.57
N LYS A 133 0.58 28.75 -5.13
CA LYS A 133 1.33 27.66 -4.49
C LYS A 133 2.13 26.82 -5.49
N PHE A 134 1.61 26.63 -6.69
CA PHE A 134 2.16 25.76 -7.75
C PHE A 134 2.07 26.46 -9.09
N SER A 135 3.06 27.27 -9.40
CA SER A 135 3.06 28.24 -10.51
C SER A 135 2.93 27.62 -11.91
N LEU A 136 3.34 26.35 -12.08
CA LEU A 136 3.29 25.65 -13.37
C LEU A 136 1.90 25.10 -13.72
N PHE A 137 0.96 25.04 -12.77
CA PHE A 137 -0.38 24.55 -13.09
C PHE A 137 -1.23 25.59 -13.78
N GLU A 138 -1.92 25.17 -14.83
CA GLU A 138 -3.00 25.93 -15.45
C GLU A 138 -4.28 25.74 -14.64
N VAL A 139 -4.93 26.84 -14.26
CA VAL A 139 -6.05 26.85 -13.32
C VAL A 139 -7.36 27.35 -13.91
N ASP A 140 -7.38 27.70 -15.18
CA ASP A 140 -8.55 28.31 -15.85
C ASP A 140 -9.75 27.35 -15.97
N GLN A 141 -9.50 26.04 -15.88
CA GLN A 141 -10.53 25.00 -16.05
C GLN A 141 -10.87 24.27 -14.75
N ILE A 142 -10.37 24.73 -13.62
CA ILE A 142 -10.69 24.15 -12.32
C ILE A 142 -11.55 25.09 -11.49
N ALA A 143 -12.43 24.51 -10.68
CA ALA A 143 -13.20 25.24 -9.67
C ALA A 143 -12.43 25.42 -8.36
N GLY A 144 -11.32 24.70 -8.20
CA GLY A 144 -10.44 24.71 -7.06
C GLY A 144 -9.83 23.33 -6.82
N ALA A 145 -9.24 23.12 -5.65
CA ALA A 145 -8.61 21.85 -5.30
C ALA A 145 -8.70 21.53 -3.80
N GLY A 146 -8.79 20.24 -3.48
CA GLY A 146 -8.50 19.74 -2.13
C GLY A 146 -6.99 19.60 -1.95
N TRP A 147 -6.46 20.15 -0.90
CA TRP A 147 -5.05 20.09 -0.51
C TRP A 147 -4.88 19.49 0.86
N SER A 148 -3.96 18.56 0.99
CA SER A 148 -3.55 18.01 2.29
C SER A 148 -2.03 18.02 2.42
N SER A 149 -1.51 18.80 3.34
CA SER A 149 -0.07 18.90 3.61
C SER A 149 0.51 17.68 4.34
N ALA A 150 -0.33 16.85 4.93
CA ALA A 150 0.09 15.65 5.66
C ALA A 150 0.27 14.41 4.78
N ASP A 151 -0.23 14.47 3.57
CA ASP A 151 -0.08 13.42 2.57
C ASP A 151 1.36 13.40 2.03
N GLY A 152 1.77 12.31 1.40
CA GLY A 152 3.13 12.24 0.90
C GLY A 152 3.49 10.93 0.21
N THR A 153 4.77 10.78 -0.09
CA THR A 153 5.34 9.63 -0.78
C THR A 153 6.46 8.99 0.01
N MET A 154 6.76 7.75 -0.35
CA MET A 154 7.84 6.97 0.26
C MET A 154 8.45 6.02 -0.77
N ASP A 155 9.57 5.40 -0.43
CA ASP A 155 10.10 4.29 -1.20
C ASP A 155 9.32 3.01 -0.87
N ALA A 156 8.48 2.56 -1.81
CA ALA A 156 7.65 1.36 -1.66
C ALA A 156 8.49 0.09 -1.45
N ASN A 157 9.63 -0.01 -2.14
CA ASN A 157 10.53 -1.16 -1.99
C ASN A 157 11.17 -1.18 -0.61
N ALA A 158 11.65 -0.03 -0.13
CA ALA A 158 12.24 0.08 1.20
C ALA A 158 11.23 -0.26 2.31
N VAL A 159 9.98 0.15 2.18
CA VAL A 159 8.89 -0.23 3.10
C VAL A 159 8.67 -1.74 3.10
N LEU A 160 8.56 -2.35 1.92
CA LEU A 160 8.38 -3.80 1.79
C LEU A 160 9.56 -4.55 2.43
N ILE A 161 10.79 -4.19 2.06
CA ILE A 161 12.01 -4.84 2.56
C ILE A 161 12.18 -4.64 4.07
N GLY A 162 11.82 -3.47 4.59
CA GLY A 162 11.79 -3.21 6.04
C GLY A 162 10.90 -4.21 6.78
N TYR A 163 9.66 -4.36 6.35
CA TYR A 163 8.75 -5.35 6.95
C TYR A 163 9.23 -6.79 6.79
N LYS A 164 9.71 -7.17 5.59
CA LYS A 164 10.25 -8.50 5.33
C LYS A 164 11.40 -8.84 6.28
N ASN A 165 12.41 -7.97 6.32
CA ASN A 165 13.61 -8.21 7.12
C ASN A 165 13.26 -8.28 8.61
N LYS A 166 12.37 -7.41 9.09
CA LYS A 166 11.95 -7.43 10.48
C LYS A 166 11.15 -8.67 10.84
N ALA A 167 10.23 -9.12 9.96
CA ALA A 167 9.49 -10.35 10.16
C ALA A 167 10.43 -11.56 10.26
N ILE A 168 11.43 -11.64 9.38
CA ILE A 168 12.47 -12.69 9.40
C ILE A 168 13.29 -12.62 10.69
N ALA A 169 13.73 -11.44 11.10
CA ALA A 169 14.50 -11.25 12.33
C ALA A 169 13.70 -11.65 13.60
N LEU A 170 12.36 -11.56 13.54
CA LEU A 170 11.46 -12.04 14.59
C LEU A 170 11.17 -13.55 14.51
N GLY A 171 11.69 -14.25 13.50
CA GLY A 171 11.59 -15.72 13.38
C GLY A 171 10.61 -16.21 12.30
N ALA A 172 10.04 -15.34 11.46
CA ALA A 172 9.27 -15.79 10.31
C ALA A 172 10.18 -16.47 9.27
N GLU A 173 9.73 -17.60 8.71
CA GLU A 173 10.44 -18.27 7.62
C GLU A 173 10.01 -17.67 6.28
N PHE A 174 10.95 -17.14 5.51
CA PHE A 174 10.70 -16.68 4.15
C PHE A 174 11.04 -17.78 3.15
N ILE A 175 10.07 -18.14 2.31
CA ILE A 175 10.15 -19.27 1.38
C ILE A 175 9.90 -18.78 -0.02
N GLU A 176 10.86 -19.00 -0.92
CA GLU A 176 10.67 -18.80 -2.34
C GLU A 176 9.82 -19.94 -2.90
N GLY A 177 8.68 -19.60 -3.49
CA GLY A 177 7.78 -20.57 -4.08
C GLY A 177 6.46 -19.96 -4.52
N GLU A 178 5.85 -20.58 -5.51
CA GLU A 178 4.54 -20.17 -6.01
C GLU A 178 3.44 -21.08 -5.42
N VAL A 179 2.54 -20.50 -4.64
CA VAL A 179 1.35 -21.22 -4.16
C VAL A 179 0.33 -21.30 -5.29
N ARG A 180 -0.07 -22.53 -5.62
CA ARG A 180 -1.07 -22.82 -6.67
C ARG A 180 -2.44 -23.16 -6.11
N GLU A 181 -2.48 -23.65 -4.90
CA GLU A 181 -3.71 -24.14 -4.30
C GLU A 181 -3.69 -23.91 -2.79
N ILE A 182 -4.81 -23.48 -2.24
CA ILE A 182 -5.09 -23.57 -0.81
C ILE A 182 -5.76 -24.93 -0.58
N LEU A 183 -5.24 -25.70 0.36
CA LEU A 183 -5.76 -27.01 0.69
C LEU A 183 -6.84 -26.91 1.76
N LYS A 184 -7.87 -27.74 1.64
CA LYS A 184 -8.91 -27.90 2.67
C LYS A 184 -9.28 -29.34 2.85
N ASP A 185 -9.65 -29.67 4.07
CA ASP A 185 -10.22 -30.95 4.44
C ASP A 185 -11.43 -30.70 5.35
N ASP A 186 -12.52 -31.42 5.11
CA ASP A 186 -13.79 -31.29 5.84
C ASP A 186 -14.26 -29.82 6.01
N GLY A 187 -14.15 -29.03 4.92
CA GLY A 187 -14.57 -27.64 4.89
C GLY A 187 -13.63 -26.64 5.57
N ARG A 188 -12.52 -27.09 6.15
CA ARG A 188 -11.53 -26.25 6.83
C ARG A 188 -10.22 -26.22 6.05
N VAL A 189 -9.63 -25.02 5.89
CA VAL A 189 -8.29 -24.88 5.31
C VAL A 189 -7.27 -25.55 6.24
N ASN A 190 -6.28 -26.22 5.65
CA ASN A 190 -5.26 -26.98 6.39
C ASN A 190 -3.86 -26.83 5.82
N GLY A 191 -3.68 -26.05 4.73
CA GLY A 191 -2.36 -25.86 4.14
C GLY A 191 -2.41 -25.24 2.75
N VAL A 192 -1.28 -25.31 2.07
CA VAL A 192 -1.10 -24.86 0.70
C VAL A 192 -0.29 -25.88 -0.09
N ARG A 193 -0.49 -25.90 -1.43
CA ARG A 193 0.34 -26.64 -2.39
C ARG A 193 1.09 -25.67 -3.28
N LEU A 194 2.39 -25.89 -3.41
CA LEU A 194 3.27 -25.12 -4.29
C LEU A 194 3.24 -25.66 -5.71
N ALA A 195 3.71 -24.85 -6.65
CA ALA A 195 3.91 -25.24 -8.05
C ALA A 195 4.90 -26.41 -8.22
N SER A 196 5.81 -26.60 -7.26
CA SER A 196 6.71 -27.78 -7.20
C SER A 196 5.99 -29.09 -6.86
N GLY A 197 4.74 -29.02 -6.38
CA GLY A 197 4.00 -30.16 -5.82
C GLY A 197 4.18 -30.34 -4.32
N ASP A 198 5.06 -29.60 -3.69
CA ASP A 198 5.25 -29.66 -2.23
C ASP A 198 4.03 -29.11 -1.50
N GLU A 199 3.71 -29.74 -0.38
CA GLU A 199 2.63 -29.31 0.51
C GLU A 199 3.17 -28.81 1.85
N MET A 200 2.58 -27.72 2.33
CA MET A 200 2.85 -27.16 3.65
C MET A 200 1.55 -27.05 4.43
N GLN A 201 1.54 -27.54 5.65
CA GLN A 201 0.37 -27.46 6.53
C GLN A 201 0.38 -26.18 7.33
N ALA A 202 -0.81 -25.63 7.57
CA ALA A 202 -0.99 -24.51 8.48
C ALA A 202 -2.43 -24.46 9.02
N ASP A 203 -2.56 -23.92 10.24
CA ASP A 203 -3.87 -23.74 10.87
C ASP A 203 -4.58 -22.49 10.32
N PHE A 204 -3.81 -21.47 9.85
CA PHE A 204 -4.31 -20.25 9.23
C PHE A 204 -3.58 -19.94 7.93
N ILE A 205 -4.35 -19.54 6.92
CA ILE A 205 -3.83 -19.04 5.64
C ILE A 205 -4.28 -17.60 5.45
N VAL A 206 -3.31 -16.71 5.25
CA VAL A 206 -3.56 -15.30 4.88
C VAL A 206 -3.26 -15.15 3.41
N ASN A 207 -4.29 -14.92 2.61
CA ASN A 207 -4.13 -14.66 1.19
C ASN A 207 -3.82 -13.17 0.95
N SER A 208 -2.56 -12.88 0.70
CA SER A 208 -2.00 -11.56 0.36
C SER A 208 -1.37 -11.53 -1.03
N SER A 209 -1.86 -12.39 -1.94
CA SER A 209 -1.31 -12.61 -3.27
C SER A 209 -1.72 -11.54 -4.32
N GLY A 210 -2.27 -10.40 -3.89
CA GLY A 210 -2.56 -9.25 -4.77
C GLY A 210 -3.47 -9.60 -5.94
N ALA A 211 -3.00 -9.40 -7.17
CA ALA A 211 -3.76 -9.65 -8.39
C ALA A 211 -4.13 -11.14 -8.60
N TRP A 212 -3.47 -12.06 -7.92
CA TRP A 212 -3.72 -13.52 -8.00
C TRP A 212 -4.68 -14.03 -6.92
N THR A 213 -5.15 -13.16 -6.03
CA THR A 213 -6.01 -13.51 -4.89
C THR A 213 -7.24 -14.32 -5.29
N LYS A 214 -7.95 -13.91 -6.35
CA LYS A 214 -9.18 -14.58 -6.81
C LYS A 214 -8.94 -16.05 -7.16
N GLY A 215 -7.92 -16.33 -8.00
CA GLY A 215 -7.63 -17.70 -8.42
C GLY A 215 -7.29 -18.63 -7.25
N LEU A 216 -6.63 -18.13 -6.22
CA LEU A 216 -6.33 -18.92 -5.02
C LEU A 216 -7.58 -19.18 -4.16
N THR A 217 -8.46 -18.21 -3.97
CA THR A 217 -9.68 -18.42 -3.18
C THR A 217 -10.67 -19.35 -3.87
N GLU A 218 -10.70 -19.39 -5.19
CA GLU A 218 -11.51 -20.33 -5.97
C GLU A 218 -11.15 -21.79 -5.68
N THR A 219 -9.88 -22.10 -5.34
CA THR A 219 -9.45 -23.48 -4.99
C THR A 219 -10.15 -24.02 -3.74
N VAL A 220 -10.64 -23.14 -2.88
CA VAL A 220 -11.42 -23.53 -1.68
C VAL A 220 -12.90 -23.20 -1.81
N GLY A 221 -13.37 -22.80 -3.00
CA GLY A 221 -14.77 -22.52 -3.27
C GLY A 221 -15.24 -21.14 -2.78
N VAL A 222 -14.32 -20.20 -2.54
CA VAL A 222 -14.63 -18.81 -2.18
C VAL A 222 -14.51 -17.95 -3.42
N GLU A 223 -15.64 -17.38 -3.86
CA GLU A 223 -15.68 -16.43 -4.95
C GLU A 223 -15.47 -15.01 -4.42
N LEU A 224 -14.43 -14.32 -4.91
CA LEU A 224 -14.17 -12.92 -4.60
C LEU A 224 -14.50 -12.03 -5.80
N PRO A 225 -15.26 -10.94 -5.62
CA PRO A 225 -15.56 -9.97 -6.67
C PRO A 225 -14.36 -9.03 -6.93
N VAL A 226 -13.18 -9.61 -7.16
CA VAL A 226 -11.93 -8.87 -7.40
C VAL A 226 -11.47 -9.14 -8.82
N VAL A 227 -11.21 -8.08 -9.57
CA VAL A 227 -10.66 -8.13 -10.92
C VAL A 227 -9.38 -7.29 -10.95
N PRO A 228 -8.24 -7.86 -11.32
CA PRO A 228 -7.01 -7.09 -11.45
C PRO A 228 -7.10 -6.14 -12.66
N ILE A 229 -6.73 -4.88 -12.43
CA ILE A 229 -6.70 -3.85 -13.49
C ILE A 229 -5.26 -3.38 -13.65
N LYS A 230 -4.75 -3.50 -14.89
CA LYS A 230 -3.43 -2.98 -15.24
C LYS A 230 -3.50 -1.45 -15.37
N ARG A 231 -2.61 -0.75 -14.67
CA ARG A 231 -2.37 0.68 -14.80
C ARG A 231 -1.02 0.92 -15.46
N HIS A 232 -0.86 2.08 -16.07
CA HIS A 232 0.41 2.50 -16.64
C HIS A 232 0.90 3.73 -15.90
N VAL A 233 2.19 3.71 -15.54
CA VAL A 233 2.93 4.83 -15.02
C VAL A 233 4.06 5.11 -16.02
N PHE A 234 4.22 6.37 -16.41
CA PHE A 234 5.25 6.80 -17.34
C PHE A 234 6.21 7.72 -16.61
N VAL A 235 7.49 7.41 -16.68
CA VAL A 235 8.53 8.35 -16.26
C VAL A 235 8.77 9.30 -17.43
N VAL A 236 8.63 10.60 -17.16
CA VAL A 236 8.82 11.63 -18.17
C VAL A 236 9.94 12.56 -17.75
N ASP A 237 10.75 12.97 -18.72
CA ASP A 237 11.74 14.03 -18.56
C ASP A 237 11.16 15.32 -19.14
N THR A 238 11.22 16.40 -18.39
CA THR A 238 10.64 17.69 -18.77
C THR A 238 11.74 18.74 -18.94
N ASN A 239 11.53 19.67 -19.89
CA ASN A 239 12.45 20.78 -20.11
C ASN A 239 12.24 21.94 -19.11
N VAL A 240 11.31 21.79 -18.19
CA VAL A 240 10.98 22.80 -17.19
C VAL A 240 11.31 22.24 -15.82
N GLU A 241 12.20 22.91 -15.11
CA GLU A 241 12.48 22.59 -13.71
C GLU A 241 11.41 23.27 -12.84
N PRO A 242 10.73 22.51 -11.96
CA PRO A 242 9.79 23.08 -11.00
C PRO A 242 10.51 24.02 -10.02
N ASP A 243 9.83 25.11 -9.69
CA ASP A 243 10.30 26.12 -8.73
C ASP A 243 10.12 25.69 -7.27
N VAL A 244 9.25 24.72 -7.04
CA VAL A 244 8.97 24.11 -5.75
C VAL A 244 8.78 22.59 -5.94
N GLU A 245 8.77 21.84 -4.84
CA GLU A 245 8.40 20.42 -4.90
C GLU A 245 6.90 20.28 -5.16
N TYR A 246 6.55 19.60 -6.27
CA TYR A 246 5.15 19.41 -6.67
C TYR A 246 4.59 18.13 -6.01
N PRO A 247 3.38 18.22 -5.47
CA PRO A 247 2.72 17.07 -4.83
C PRO A 247 2.22 16.06 -5.86
N LEU A 248 1.82 14.87 -5.40
CA LEU A 248 0.92 14.06 -6.21
C LEU A 248 -0.33 14.89 -6.51
N THR A 249 -0.57 15.14 -7.79
CA THR A 249 -1.68 15.95 -8.27
C THR A 249 -2.60 15.12 -9.15
N VAL A 250 -3.88 15.10 -8.81
CA VAL A 250 -4.93 14.44 -9.61
C VAL A 250 -5.79 15.50 -10.27
N PHE A 251 -5.92 15.40 -11.60
CA PHE A 251 -6.73 16.31 -12.41
C PHE A 251 -8.16 15.78 -12.58
N PRO A 252 -9.14 16.64 -12.90
CA PRO A 252 -10.54 16.21 -13.15
C PRO A 252 -10.67 15.16 -14.25
N SER A 253 -9.75 15.12 -15.21
CA SER A 253 -9.68 14.10 -16.26
C SER A 253 -9.33 12.69 -15.75
N GLY A 254 -8.88 12.55 -14.50
CA GLY A 254 -8.33 11.31 -13.93
C GLY A 254 -6.84 11.09 -14.24
N LEU A 255 -6.20 11.98 -15.02
CA LEU A 255 -4.75 12.01 -15.11
C LEU A 255 -4.18 12.40 -13.74
N TYR A 256 -3.07 11.78 -13.36
CA TYR A 256 -2.32 12.23 -12.19
C TYR A 256 -0.82 12.30 -12.53
N LEU A 257 -0.12 13.12 -11.81
CA LEU A 257 1.32 13.26 -11.86
C LEU A 257 1.90 13.28 -10.44
N ILE A 258 3.17 12.91 -10.34
CA ILE A 258 3.96 12.95 -9.11
C ILE A 258 5.40 13.30 -9.48
N GLN A 259 6.05 14.10 -8.63
CA GLN A 259 7.46 14.46 -8.78
C GLN A 259 8.34 13.60 -7.88
#